data_b14dc15d18bca27030c41e1ddfafd1b1
#
_entry.id   b14dc15d18bca27030c41e1ddfafd1b1
#
_cell.length_a   1.000
_cell.length_b   1.000
_cell.length_c   1.000
_cell.angle_alpha   90.00
_cell.angle_beta   90.00
_cell.angle_gamma   90.00
#
_symmetry.space_group_name_H-M   'P 1'
#
loop_
_entity.id
_entity.type
_entity.pdbx_description
1 polymer ?
#
loop_
_entity_poly.entity_id
_entity_poly.type
_entity_poly.pdbx_seq_one_letter_code
_entity_poly.pdbx_strand_id
1 'polypeptide(L)'
;IGRDLAAGLIHGTRISLMVGLVSMGIASLIGIFLGALAGFFGDNKLKMPRIKYYFTLIGLFFGLFYGFGHRKYALADGFSNGIMSGMIELMLSILVLVLAIVLFRFLSRLIKFDKLQEETFVPIDTFVSRGIELLNSIPRLLLIITITAVVERSIWIVMIIIGITGWTGIARFTRAELLRIRSLEFVQAAESLGYSAKRTIFKHALPNALAPVFISIAFGIASAILIESGLSFLGIGVPDDI
;
A
#
# COMPACT_ATOMS: atom_id res chain seq x y z
N ILE A 1 1.89 41.82 -13.16
CA ILE A 1 1.10 42.53 -12.14
C ILE A 1 -0.35 42.45 -12.63
N GLY A 2 -1.27 41.82 -11.86
CA GLY A 2 -2.69 41.71 -12.18
C GLY A 2 -3.25 40.28 -12.32
N ARG A 3 -2.63 39.26 -11.72
CA ARG A 3 -3.31 37.98 -11.61
C ARG A 3 -4.45 38.11 -10.59
N ASP A 4 -5.65 37.65 -10.99
CA ASP A 4 -6.80 37.63 -10.11
C ASP A 4 -6.56 36.64 -8.97
N LEU A 5 -6.36 37.16 -7.77
CA LEU A 5 -6.09 36.35 -6.57
C LEU A 5 -7.26 35.40 -6.23
N ALA A 6 -8.49 35.83 -6.48
CA ALA A 6 -9.67 35.02 -6.22
C ALA A 6 -9.73 33.81 -7.17
N ALA A 7 -9.48 34.04 -8.46
CA ALA A 7 -9.39 32.97 -9.46
C ALA A 7 -8.25 31.99 -9.11
N GLY A 8 -7.08 32.50 -8.73
CA GLY A 8 -5.94 31.68 -8.29
C GLY A 8 -6.25 30.81 -7.07
N LEU A 9 -6.94 31.36 -6.08
CA LEU A 9 -7.35 30.60 -4.89
C LEU A 9 -8.36 29.49 -5.21
N ILE A 10 -9.34 29.77 -6.09
CA ILE A 10 -10.34 28.77 -6.49
C ILE A 10 -9.67 27.62 -7.25
N HIS A 11 -8.82 27.92 -8.23
CA HIS A 11 -8.09 26.86 -8.96
C HIS A 11 -7.11 26.10 -8.06
N GLY A 12 -6.34 26.79 -7.22
CA GLY A 12 -5.42 26.16 -6.28
C GLY A 12 -6.13 25.22 -5.29
N THR A 13 -7.31 25.62 -4.79
CA THR A 13 -8.11 24.77 -3.89
C THR A 13 -8.51 23.46 -4.57
N ARG A 14 -8.92 23.50 -5.83
CA ARG A 14 -9.28 22.29 -6.59
C ARG A 14 -8.10 21.33 -6.71
N ILE A 15 -6.92 21.84 -7.04
CA ILE A 15 -5.71 21.05 -7.17
C ILE A 15 -5.32 20.44 -5.82
N SER A 16 -5.27 21.25 -4.77
CA SER A 16 -4.92 20.78 -3.43
C SER A 16 -5.87 19.70 -2.90
N LEU A 17 -7.18 19.87 -3.08
CA LEU A 17 -8.17 18.86 -2.70
C LEU A 17 -7.99 17.56 -3.50
N MET A 18 -7.73 17.67 -4.80
CA MET A 18 -7.49 16.51 -5.65
C MET A 18 -6.24 15.75 -5.21
N VAL A 19 -5.14 16.46 -4.92
CA VAL A 19 -3.91 15.86 -4.37
C VAL A 19 -4.20 15.16 -3.04
N GLY A 20 -4.86 15.84 -2.11
CA GLY A 20 -5.19 15.27 -0.81
C GLY A 20 -6.04 14.00 -0.91
N LEU A 21 -7.13 14.06 -1.67
CA LEU A 21 -8.07 12.95 -1.80
C LEU A 21 -7.48 11.75 -2.55
N VAL A 22 -6.81 11.97 -3.68
CA VAL A 22 -6.23 10.89 -4.48
C VAL A 22 -5.08 10.23 -3.75
N SER A 23 -4.14 11.02 -3.20
CA SER A 23 -3.02 10.47 -2.45
C SER A 23 -3.48 9.67 -1.23
N MET A 24 -4.42 10.22 -0.45
CA MET A 24 -4.93 9.51 0.71
C MET A 24 -5.86 8.37 0.35
N GLY A 25 -6.53 8.42 -0.80
CA GLY A 25 -7.23 7.26 -1.36
C GLY A 25 -6.29 6.08 -1.60
N ILE A 26 -5.16 6.31 -2.27
CA ILE A 26 -4.12 5.28 -2.50
C ILE A 26 -3.56 4.78 -1.17
N ALA A 27 -3.15 5.70 -0.29
CA ALA A 27 -2.59 5.35 1.01
C ALA A 27 -3.58 4.53 1.87
N SER A 28 -4.87 4.88 1.82
CA SER A 28 -5.94 4.20 2.57
C SER A 28 -6.16 2.79 2.07
N LEU A 29 -6.23 2.60 0.76
CA LEU A 29 -6.41 1.25 0.17
C LEU A 29 -5.27 0.32 0.61
N ILE A 30 -4.03 0.76 0.47
CA ILE A 30 -2.86 -0.03 0.85
C ILE A 30 -2.82 -0.23 2.37
N GLY A 31 -2.99 0.86 3.14
CA GLY A 31 -2.85 0.86 4.60
C GLY A 31 -3.94 0.05 5.30
N ILE A 32 -5.21 0.19 4.88
CA ILE A 32 -6.32 -0.59 5.44
C ILE A 32 -6.13 -2.07 5.11
N PHE A 33 -5.77 -2.41 3.86
CA PHE A 33 -5.58 -3.79 3.45
C PHE A 33 -4.46 -4.48 4.22
N LEU A 34 -3.25 -3.89 4.23
CA LEU A 34 -2.10 -4.46 4.93
C LEU A 34 -2.29 -4.44 6.46
N GLY A 35 -2.83 -3.35 7.00
CA GLY A 35 -3.13 -3.25 8.42
C GLY A 35 -4.19 -4.26 8.87
N ALA A 36 -5.21 -4.51 8.03
CA ALA A 36 -6.23 -5.50 8.30
C ALA A 36 -5.66 -6.93 8.32
N LEU A 37 -4.82 -7.26 7.36
CA LEU A 37 -4.15 -8.56 7.33
C LEU A 37 -3.27 -8.76 8.57
N ALA A 38 -2.42 -7.79 8.89
CA ALA A 38 -1.53 -7.85 10.04
C ALA A 38 -2.30 -7.93 11.37
N GLY A 39 -3.29 -7.06 11.57
CA GLY A 39 -4.05 -6.99 12.83
C GLY A 39 -4.94 -8.20 13.08
N PHE A 40 -5.59 -8.74 12.04
CA PHE A 40 -6.49 -9.87 12.21
C PHE A 40 -5.77 -11.22 12.28
N PHE A 41 -4.88 -11.50 11.34
CA PHE A 41 -4.17 -12.78 11.31
C PHE A 41 -3.00 -12.81 12.30
N GLY A 42 -2.31 -11.70 12.52
CA GLY A 42 -1.09 -11.68 13.33
C GLY A 42 -0.04 -12.63 12.77
N ASP A 43 0.76 -13.20 13.66
CA ASP A 43 1.81 -14.16 13.29
C ASP A 43 1.41 -15.63 13.56
N ASN A 44 0.24 -15.86 14.18
CA ASN A 44 -0.10 -17.17 14.74
C ASN A 44 -1.42 -17.78 14.23
N LYS A 45 -2.17 -17.09 13.37
CA LYS A 45 -3.45 -17.61 12.86
C LYS A 45 -3.34 -18.31 11.51
N LEU A 46 -2.45 -17.86 10.65
CA LEU A 46 -2.31 -18.44 9.32
C LEU A 46 -1.22 -19.50 9.30
N LYS A 47 -1.61 -20.73 9.01
CA LYS A 47 -0.69 -21.86 8.87
C LYS A 47 -0.56 -22.27 7.43
N MET A 48 0.64 -22.66 7.03
CA MET A 48 0.89 -23.30 5.74
C MET A 48 2.09 -24.24 5.83
N PRO A 49 2.19 -25.25 4.95
CA PRO A 49 3.38 -26.10 4.87
C PRO A 49 4.64 -25.26 4.65
N ARG A 50 5.72 -25.58 5.37
CA ARG A 50 7.03 -24.87 5.28
C ARG A 50 7.49 -24.74 3.83
N ILE A 51 7.34 -25.79 3.03
CA ILE A 51 7.73 -25.80 1.64
C ILE A 51 6.98 -24.70 0.85
N LYS A 52 5.66 -24.60 1.03
CA LYS A 52 4.88 -23.55 0.36
C LYS A 52 5.27 -22.15 0.80
N TYR A 53 5.62 -21.99 2.09
CA TYR A 53 6.07 -20.73 2.65
C TYR A 53 7.37 -20.26 1.97
N TYR A 54 8.42 -21.12 1.95
CA TYR A 54 9.70 -20.75 1.32
C TYR A 54 9.56 -20.53 -0.19
N PHE A 55 8.80 -21.38 -0.88
CA PHE A 55 8.56 -21.19 -2.31
C PHE A 55 7.75 -19.92 -2.61
N THR A 56 6.83 -19.52 -1.73
CA THR A 56 6.13 -18.23 -1.87
C THR A 56 7.08 -17.06 -1.71
N LEU A 57 8.04 -17.11 -0.76
CA LEU A 57 9.06 -16.08 -0.59
C LEU A 57 10.00 -15.99 -1.82
N ILE A 58 10.42 -17.13 -2.33
CA ILE A 58 11.24 -17.20 -3.55
C ILE A 58 10.46 -16.62 -4.73
N GLY A 59 9.20 -17.02 -4.90
CA GLY A 59 8.32 -16.49 -5.94
C GLY A 59 8.09 -14.98 -5.81
N LEU A 60 7.95 -14.46 -4.59
CA LEU A 60 7.85 -13.04 -4.31
C LEU A 60 9.15 -12.30 -4.70
N PHE A 61 10.32 -12.84 -4.33
CA PHE A 61 11.62 -12.27 -4.68
C PHE A 61 11.80 -12.18 -6.20
N PHE A 62 11.61 -13.29 -6.92
CA PHE A 62 11.72 -13.30 -8.38
C PHE A 62 10.63 -12.46 -9.05
N GLY A 63 9.42 -12.47 -8.52
CA GLY A 63 8.31 -11.66 -9.02
C GLY A 63 8.58 -10.15 -8.88
N LEU A 64 9.13 -9.70 -7.76
CA LEU A 64 9.57 -8.31 -7.57
C LEU A 64 10.74 -7.97 -8.48
N PHE A 65 11.74 -8.85 -8.58
CA PHE A 65 12.90 -8.63 -9.41
C PHE A 65 12.53 -8.51 -10.90
N TYR A 66 11.78 -9.46 -11.44
CA TYR A 66 11.39 -9.44 -12.87
C TYR A 66 10.24 -8.49 -13.16
N GLY A 67 9.23 -8.39 -12.28
CA GLY A 67 8.07 -7.52 -12.46
C GLY A 67 8.39 -6.04 -12.35
N PHE A 68 9.27 -5.66 -11.44
CA PHE A 68 9.59 -4.25 -11.19
C PHE A 68 11.06 -3.91 -11.48
N GLY A 69 12.01 -4.73 -11.04
CA GLY A 69 13.43 -4.47 -11.25
C GLY A 69 13.83 -4.52 -12.72
N HIS A 70 13.50 -5.59 -13.42
CA HIS A 70 13.83 -5.75 -14.84
C HIS A 70 12.99 -4.85 -15.76
N ARG A 71 11.73 -4.64 -15.41
CA ARG A 71 10.76 -3.82 -16.18
C ARG A 71 10.76 -2.33 -15.82
N LYS A 72 11.72 -1.85 -15.01
CA LYS A 72 11.77 -0.45 -14.57
C LYS A 72 11.74 0.57 -15.73
N TYR A 73 12.42 0.27 -16.83
CA TYR A 73 12.42 1.15 -18.01
C TYR A 73 11.07 1.12 -18.74
N ALA A 74 10.46 -0.05 -18.92
CA ALA A 74 9.13 -0.16 -19.52
C ALA A 74 8.07 0.57 -18.68
N LEU A 75 8.17 0.50 -17.34
CA LEU A 75 7.30 1.28 -16.46
C LEU A 75 7.52 2.78 -16.61
N ALA A 76 8.78 3.23 -16.66
CA ALA A 76 9.10 4.66 -16.85
C ALA A 76 8.59 5.17 -18.20
N ASP A 77 8.88 4.45 -19.29
CA ASP A 77 8.41 4.78 -20.64
C ASP A 77 6.89 4.73 -20.74
N GLY A 78 6.25 3.78 -20.07
CA GLY A 78 4.80 3.68 -20.01
C GLY A 78 4.16 4.93 -19.40
N PHE A 79 4.68 5.42 -18.28
CA PHE A 79 4.16 6.63 -17.64
C PHE A 79 4.53 7.92 -18.39
N SER A 80 5.67 7.98 -19.10
CA SER A 80 6.02 9.11 -19.95
C SER A 80 5.12 9.24 -21.19
N ASN A 81 4.64 8.09 -21.72
CA ASN A 81 3.72 8.05 -22.86
C ASN A 81 2.24 8.30 -22.48
N GLY A 82 1.94 8.42 -21.19
CA GLY A 82 0.60 8.73 -20.67
C GLY A 82 0.14 7.77 -19.57
N ILE A 83 -0.85 8.23 -18.80
CA ILE A 83 -1.36 7.49 -17.64
C ILE A 83 -1.89 6.11 -18.02
N MET A 84 -2.62 6.00 -19.12
CA MET A 84 -3.21 4.72 -19.56
C MET A 84 -2.12 3.71 -19.91
N SER A 85 -1.08 4.12 -20.64
CA SER A 85 0.08 3.29 -20.95
C SER A 85 0.83 2.85 -19.69
N GLY A 86 1.07 3.79 -18.77
CA GLY A 86 1.71 3.49 -17.48
C GLY A 86 0.90 2.50 -16.62
N MET A 87 -0.43 2.62 -16.60
CA MET A 87 -1.30 1.66 -15.91
C MET A 87 -1.25 0.27 -16.53
N ILE A 88 -1.18 0.16 -17.85
CA ILE A 88 -1.03 -1.14 -18.55
C ILE A 88 0.31 -1.79 -18.15
N GLU A 89 1.41 -1.04 -18.17
CA GLU A 89 2.72 -1.54 -17.76
C GLU A 89 2.77 -1.96 -16.28
N LEU A 90 2.08 -1.20 -15.42
CA LEU A 90 1.93 -1.55 -14.01
C LEU A 90 1.13 -2.85 -13.84
N MET A 91 0.02 -3.01 -14.56
CA MET A 91 -0.76 -4.24 -14.54
C MET A 91 0.05 -5.44 -15.03
N LEU A 92 0.85 -5.27 -16.09
CA LEU A 92 1.75 -6.32 -16.58
C LEU A 92 2.81 -6.68 -15.54
N SER A 93 3.37 -5.71 -14.84
CA SER A 93 4.34 -5.95 -13.77
C SER A 93 3.73 -6.70 -12.58
N ILE A 94 2.51 -6.35 -12.20
CA ILE A 94 1.73 -7.08 -11.18
C ILE A 94 1.40 -8.50 -11.67
N LEU A 95 1.05 -8.67 -12.93
CA LEU A 95 0.80 -9.98 -13.52
C LEU A 95 2.04 -10.87 -13.45
N VAL A 96 3.22 -10.35 -13.80
CA VAL A 96 4.49 -11.08 -13.68
C VAL A 96 4.76 -11.49 -12.24
N LEU A 97 4.53 -10.60 -11.27
CA LEU A 97 4.66 -10.90 -9.85
C LEU A 97 3.73 -12.07 -9.43
N VAL A 98 2.45 -11.98 -9.80
CA VAL A 98 1.46 -13.01 -9.47
C VAL A 98 1.82 -14.34 -10.13
N LEU A 99 2.18 -14.33 -11.40
CA LEU A 99 2.60 -15.53 -12.13
C LEU A 99 3.82 -16.19 -11.51
N ALA A 100 4.83 -15.40 -11.10
CA ALA A 100 6.00 -15.92 -10.41
C ALA A 100 5.60 -16.61 -9.08
N ILE A 101 4.77 -15.96 -8.25
CA ILE A 101 4.31 -16.56 -7.01
C ILE A 101 3.53 -17.85 -7.27
N VAL A 102 2.61 -17.86 -8.24
CA VAL A 102 1.81 -19.04 -8.60
C VAL A 102 2.71 -20.18 -9.10
N LEU A 103 3.67 -19.88 -9.97
CA LEU A 103 4.63 -20.85 -10.51
C LEU A 103 5.44 -21.50 -9.39
N PHE A 104 6.04 -20.71 -8.52
CA PHE A 104 6.82 -21.26 -7.40
C PHE A 104 5.95 -22.05 -6.42
N ARG A 105 4.72 -21.60 -6.14
CA ARG A 105 3.77 -22.40 -5.34
C ARG A 105 3.35 -23.68 -6.03
N PHE A 106 3.26 -23.71 -7.34
CA PHE A 106 3.02 -24.95 -8.09
C PHE A 106 4.22 -25.89 -8.01
N LEU A 107 5.44 -25.37 -8.22
CA LEU A 107 6.68 -26.14 -8.06
C LEU A 107 6.83 -26.75 -6.67
N SER A 108 6.35 -26.05 -5.63
CA SER A 108 6.36 -26.59 -4.26
C SER A 108 5.57 -27.91 -4.08
N ARG A 109 4.60 -28.20 -4.99
CA ARG A 109 3.81 -29.44 -4.96
C ARG A 109 4.58 -30.65 -5.50
N LEU A 110 5.62 -30.41 -6.31
CA LEU A 110 6.45 -31.46 -6.91
C LEU A 110 7.46 -32.04 -5.92
N ILE A 111 7.74 -31.30 -4.84
CA ILE A 111 8.73 -31.68 -3.84
C ILE A 111 8.00 -32.29 -2.65
N LYS A 112 8.22 -33.58 -2.42
CA LYS A 112 7.61 -34.36 -1.34
C LYS A 112 8.66 -34.72 -0.28
N PHE A 113 9.15 -33.74 0.48
CA PHE A 113 9.98 -33.98 1.66
C PHE A 113 9.11 -33.86 2.93
N ASP A 114 9.01 -34.93 3.72
CA ASP A 114 8.12 -35.00 4.90
C ASP A 114 8.42 -33.89 5.91
N LYS A 115 9.69 -33.61 6.21
CA LYS A 115 10.09 -32.50 7.11
C LYS A 115 9.70 -31.11 6.63
N LEU A 116 9.52 -30.90 5.32
CA LEU A 116 9.11 -29.62 4.72
C LEU A 116 7.58 -29.52 4.56
N GLN A 117 6.85 -30.60 4.81
CA GLN A 117 5.39 -30.59 4.84
C GLN A 117 4.81 -30.22 6.19
N GLU A 118 5.64 -30.15 7.25
CA GLU A 118 5.21 -29.63 8.53
C GLU A 118 4.63 -28.23 8.40
N GLU A 119 3.52 -27.98 9.08
CA GLU A 119 2.88 -26.66 9.10
C GLU A 119 3.74 -25.65 9.87
N THR A 120 3.88 -24.47 9.32
CA THR A 120 4.49 -23.31 9.98
C THR A 120 3.52 -22.13 9.98
N PHE A 121 3.65 -21.26 10.95
CA PHE A 121 2.90 -20.01 10.97
C PHE A 121 3.50 -19.01 9.99
N VAL A 122 2.63 -18.27 9.31
CA VAL A 122 3.04 -17.17 8.43
C VAL A 122 3.04 -15.89 9.25
N PRO A 123 4.20 -15.28 9.47
CA PRO A 123 4.32 -14.08 10.30
C PRO A 123 3.89 -12.82 9.54
N ILE A 124 2.57 -12.70 9.25
CA ILE A 124 2.03 -11.59 8.46
C ILE A 124 2.25 -10.27 9.18
N ASP A 125 2.01 -10.24 10.49
CA ASP A 125 2.18 -9.05 11.30
C ASP A 125 3.63 -8.57 11.30
N THR A 126 4.56 -9.49 11.48
CA THR A 126 6.00 -9.20 11.38
C THR A 126 6.36 -8.65 10.00
N PHE A 127 5.89 -9.23 8.90
CA PHE A 127 6.19 -8.72 7.56
C PHE A 127 5.69 -7.31 7.32
N VAL A 128 4.44 -7.02 7.68
CA VAL A 128 3.85 -5.68 7.51
C VAL A 128 4.57 -4.68 8.41
N SER A 129 4.85 -5.04 9.67
CA SER A 129 5.57 -4.19 10.62
C SER A 129 6.99 -3.86 10.14
N ARG A 130 7.74 -4.84 9.62
CA ARG A 130 9.06 -4.61 9.02
C ARG A 130 9.00 -3.73 7.78
N GLY A 131 7.97 -3.89 6.94
CA GLY A 131 7.74 -2.98 5.82
C GLY A 131 7.50 -1.54 6.27
N ILE A 132 6.72 -1.33 7.32
CA ILE A 132 6.47 -0.03 7.92
C ILE A 132 7.77 0.57 8.49
N GLU A 133 8.55 -0.22 9.25
CA GLU A 133 9.84 0.22 9.83
C GLU A 133 10.83 0.62 8.74
N LEU A 134 10.93 -0.16 7.67
CA LEU A 134 11.84 0.10 6.56
C LEU A 134 11.51 1.43 5.86
N LEU A 135 10.24 1.69 5.56
CA LEU A 135 9.83 2.97 4.96
C LEU A 135 10.01 4.14 5.93
N ASN A 136 9.74 3.95 7.22
CA ASN A 136 9.87 5.00 8.23
C ASN A 136 11.33 5.25 8.65
N SER A 137 12.29 4.38 8.27
CA SER A 137 13.72 4.62 8.51
C SER A 137 14.28 5.79 7.67
N ILE A 138 13.59 6.10 6.57
CA ILE A 138 13.92 7.24 5.72
C ILE A 138 12.93 8.38 6.05
N PRO A 139 13.40 9.61 6.32
CA PRO A 139 12.50 10.74 6.51
C PRO A 139 11.59 10.91 5.27
N ARG A 140 10.28 10.79 5.46
CA ARG A 140 9.30 10.74 4.37
C ARG A 140 9.42 11.90 3.39
N LEU A 141 9.64 13.11 3.90
CA LEU A 141 9.76 14.30 3.06
C LEU A 141 10.99 14.21 2.15
N LEU A 142 12.14 13.74 2.68
CA LEU A 142 13.35 13.53 1.88
C LEU A 142 13.13 12.46 0.80
N LEU A 143 12.45 11.37 1.14
CA LEU A 143 12.11 10.33 0.17
C LEU A 143 11.27 10.90 -0.99
N ILE A 144 10.23 11.69 -0.67
CA ILE A 144 9.35 12.30 -1.68
C ILE A 144 10.15 13.27 -2.55
N ILE A 145 10.93 14.18 -1.96
CA ILE A 145 11.77 15.16 -2.71
C ILE A 145 12.72 14.42 -3.64
N THR A 146 13.41 13.38 -3.16
CA THR A 146 14.37 12.63 -3.97
C THR A 146 13.72 11.97 -5.18
N ILE A 147 12.55 11.35 -4.99
CA ILE A 147 11.86 10.69 -6.09
C ILE A 147 11.32 11.72 -7.09
N THR A 148 10.67 12.80 -6.62
CA THR A 148 10.11 13.86 -7.48
C THR A 148 11.18 14.64 -8.25
N ALA A 149 12.40 14.74 -7.72
CA ALA A 149 13.52 15.40 -8.41
C ALA A 149 14.06 14.59 -9.62
N VAL A 150 13.85 13.27 -9.63
CA VAL A 150 14.36 12.36 -10.69
C VAL A 150 13.31 12.07 -11.76
N VAL A 151 12.03 12.16 -11.42
CA VAL A 151 10.92 11.81 -12.31
C VAL A 151 10.37 13.08 -12.97
N GLU A 152 9.80 12.97 -14.19
CA GLU A 152 9.15 14.07 -14.87
C GLU A 152 8.05 14.71 -14.01
N ARG A 153 7.97 16.03 -14.05
CA ARG A 153 7.00 16.80 -13.27
C ARG A 153 5.58 16.52 -13.73
N SER A 154 4.81 15.86 -12.90
CA SER A 154 3.40 15.56 -13.14
C SER A 154 2.64 15.54 -11.83
N ILE A 155 1.49 16.18 -11.80
CA ILE A 155 0.59 16.16 -10.63
C ILE A 155 0.22 14.72 -10.22
N TRP A 156 0.01 13.85 -11.20
CA TRP A 156 -0.35 12.44 -10.95
C TRP A 156 0.77 11.67 -10.29
N ILE A 157 2.01 11.91 -10.71
CA ILE A 157 3.19 11.28 -10.13
C ILE A 157 3.36 11.73 -8.68
N VAL A 158 3.20 13.03 -8.40
CA VAL A 158 3.25 13.57 -7.03
C VAL A 158 2.19 12.90 -6.14
N MET A 159 0.94 12.79 -6.62
CA MET A 159 -0.15 12.12 -5.89
C MET A 159 0.18 10.66 -5.59
N ILE A 160 0.71 9.93 -6.57
CA ILE A 160 1.07 8.50 -6.41
C ILE A 160 2.21 8.35 -5.40
N ILE A 161 3.25 9.19 -5.47
CA ILE A 161 4.40 9.15 -4.55
C ILE A 161 3.93 9.42 -3.11
N ILE A 162 3.14 10.49 -2.91
CA ILE A 162 2.59 10.83 -1.59
C ILE A 162 1.71 9.68 -1.06
N GLY A 163 0.91 9.06 -1.93
CA GLY A 163 0.04 7.93 -1.58
C GLY A 163 0.82 6.67 -1.19
N ILE A 164 1.78 6.25 -2.04
CA ILE A 164 2.60 5.05 -1.80
C ILE A 164 3.52 5.21 -0.58
N THR A 165 3.92 6.43 -0.23
CA THR A 165 4.71 6.67 0.98
C THR A 165 3.86 6.90 2.23
N GLY A 166 2.56 7.18 2.06
CA GLY A 166 1.65 7.58 3.14
C GLY A 166 0.91 6.45 3.86
N TRP A 167 0.91 5.24 3.32
CA TRP A 167 0.12 4.12 3.85
C TRP A 167 0.56 3.61 5.23
N THR A 168 1.80 3.84 5.64
CA THR A 168 2.38 3.26 6.86
C THR A 168 1.63 3.68 8.14
N GLY A 169 1.23 4.95 8.22
CA GLY A 169 0.43 5.47 9.33
C GLY A 169 -0.94 4.80 9.41
N ILE A 170 -1.66 4.75 8.27
CA ILE A 170 -2.99 4.13 8.18
C ILE A 170 -2.92 2.63 8.50
N ALA A 171 -1.91 1.92 7.98
CA ALA A 171 -1.70 0.50 8.27
C ALA A 171 -1.48 0.25 9.77
N ARG A 172 -0.69 1.10 10.43
CA ARG A 172 -0.45 1.01 11.88
C ARG A 172 -1.72 1.20 12.68
N PHE A 173 -2.54 2.20 12.36
CA PHE A 173 -3.82 2.44 13.01
C PHE A 173 -4.81 1.29 12.77
N THR A 174 -4.98 0.86 11.52
CA THR A 174 -5.86 -0.26 11.17
C THR A 174 -5.44 -1.55 11.87
N ARG A 175 -4.13 -1.83 11.91
CA ARG A 175 -3.59 -2.97 12.64
C ARG A 175 -3.91 -2.91 14.13
N ALA A 176 -3.65 -1.77 14.78
CA ALA A 176 -3.90 -1.61 16.22
C ALA A 176 -5.40 -1.80 16.54
N GLU A 177 -6.30 -1.21 15.77
CA GLU A 177 -7.74 -1.36 15.96
C GLU A 177 -8.21 -2.79 15.74
N LEU A 178 -7.70 -3.50 14.74
CA LEU A 178 -8.07 -4.89 14.53
C LEU A 178 -7.48 -5.84 15.57
N LEU A 179 -6.30 -5.56 16.10
CA LEU A 179 -5.76 -6.28 17.26
C LEU A 179 -6.67 -6.15 18.48
N ARG A 180 -7.22 -4.94 18.73
CA ARG A 180 -8.18 -4.68 19.78
C ARG A 180 -9.52 -5.38 19.51
N ILE A 181 -10.08 -5.21 18.32
CA ILE A 181 -11.42 -5.69 17.97
C ILE A 181 -11.48 -7.22 17.91
N ARG A 182 -10.44 -7.90 17.46
CA ARG A 182 -10.44 -9.37 17.39
C ARG A 182 -10.57 -10.05 18.76
N SER A 183 -10.28 -9.33 19.85
CA SER A 183 -10.45 -9.85 21.21
C SER A 183 -11.84 -9.58 21.79
N LEU A 184 -12.72 -8.88 21.07
CA LEU A 184 -14.07 -8.59 21.54
C LEU A 184 -15.01 -9.80 21.35
N GLU A 185 -15.98 -9.92 22.26
CA GLU A 185 -16.89 -11.07 22.34
C GLU A 185 -17.66 -11.34 21.04
N PHE A 186 -18.10 -10.30 20.32
CA PHE A 186 -18.84 -10.47 19.07
C PHE A 186 -18.00 -11.09 17.94
N VAL A 187 -16.68 -10.83 17.92
CA VAL A 187 -15.75 -11.48 16.95
C VAL A 187 -15.51 -12.91 17.35
N GLN A 188 -15.28 -13.17 18.64
CA GLN A 188 -15.09 -14.52 19.15
C GLN A 188 -16.35 -15.38 18.95
N ALA A 189 -17.55 -14.80 19.17
CA ALA A 189 -18.80 -15.47 18.88
C ALA A 189 -18.94 -15.82 17.39
N ALA A 190 -18.57 -14.93 16.49
CA ALA A 190 -18.60 -15.20 15.05
C ALA A 190 -17.61 -16.33 14.67
N GLU A 191 -16.41 -16.36 15.26
CA GLU A 191 -15.45 -17.45 15.07
C GLU A 191 -15.98 -18.78 15.64
N SER A 192 -16.60 -18.75 16.82
CA SER A 192 -17.19 -19.95 17.45
C SER A 192 -18.38 -20.52 16.67
N LEU A 193 -19.13 -19.67 15.96
CA LEU A 193 -20.20 -20.07 15.04
C LEU A 193 -19.65 -20.62 13.71
N GLY A 194 -18.33 -20.76 13.55
CA GLY A 194 -17.69 -21.32 12.36
C GLY A 194 -17.65 -20.38 11.15
N TYR A 195 -17.79 -19.06 11.35
CA TYR A 195 -17.66 -18.11 10.25
C TYR A 195 -16.23 -18.12 9.70
N SER A 196 -16.11 -18.09 8.37
CA SER A 196 -14.81 -18.01 7.74
C SER A 196 -14.08 -16.70 8.14
N ALA A 197 -12.75 -16.75 8.23
CA ALA A 197 -11.92 -15.57 8.54
C ALA A 197 -12.26 -14.38 7.63
N LYS A 198 -12.47 -14.61 6.34
CA LYS A 198 -12.88 -13.58 5.38
C LYS A 198 -14.19 -12.92 5.80
N ARG A 199 -15.21 -13.70 6.15
CA ARG A 199 -16.51 -13.16 6.59
C ARG A 199 -16.39 -12.39 7.90
N THR A 200 -15.64 -12.93 8.85
CA THR A 200 -15.40 -12.28 10.15
C THR A 200 -14.67 -10.95 9.99
N ILE A 201 -13.62 -10.88 9.15
CA ILE A 201 -12.89 -9.63 8.88
C ILE A 201 -13.82 -8.61 8.22
N PHE A 202 -14.33 -8.90 7.03
CA PHE A 202 -15.00 -7.89 6.21
C PHE A 202 -16.39 -7.50 6.70
N LYS A 203 -17.12 -8.40 7.36
CA LYS A 203 -18.50 -8.14 7.81
C LYS A 203 -18.59 -7.69 9.26
N HIS A 204 -17.64 -8.11 10.11
CA HIS A 204 -17.74 -7.87 11.56
C HIS A 204 -16.59 -7.01 12.11
N ALA A 205 -15.34 -7.35 11.84
CA ALA A 205 -14.19 -6.68 12.46
C ALA A 205 -13.83 -5.36 11.77
N LEU A 206 -13.60 -5.38 10.46
CA LEU A 206 -13.12 -4.22 9.72
C LEU A 206 -14.07 -3.01 9.77
N PRO A 207 -15.40 -3.15 9.57
CA PRO A 207 -16.29 -1.98 9.64
C PRO A 207 -16.22 -1.26 10.99
N ASN A 208 -16.06 -2.02 12.07
CA ASN A 208 -15.93 -1.45 13.42
C ASN A 208 -14.54 -0.84 13.68
N ALA A 209 -13.51 -1.31 12.96
CA ALA A 209 -12.15 -0.76 13.05
C ALA A 209 -11.99 0.54 12.26
N LEU A 210 -12.83 0.81 11.26
CA LEU A 210 -12.63 1.93 10.34
C LEU A 210 -12.92 3.30 10.97
N ALA A 211 -13.76 3.42 11.99
CA ALA A 211 -14.10 4.71 12.57
C ALA A 211 -12.88 5.55 12.99
N PRO A 212 -11.95 5.06 13.83
CA PRO A 212 -10.73 5.81 14.16
C PRO A 212 -9.76 5.92 12.98
N VAL A 213 -9.80 4.97 12.03
CA VAL A 213 -8.96 5.02 10.83
C VAL A 213 -9.37 6.18 9.92
N PHE A 214 -10.67 6.47 9.78
CA PHE A 214 -11.16 7.62 9.01
C PHE A 214 -10.67 8.95 9.57
N ILE A 215 -10.53 9.09 10.89
CA ILE A 215 -9.94 10.27 11.51
C ILE A 215 -8.47 10.42 11.05
N SER A 216 -7.71 9.33 11.05
CA SER A 216 -6.31 9.33 10.55
C SER A 216 -6.23 9.70 9.07
N ILE A 217 -7.18 9.24 8.25
CA ILE A 217 -7.26 9.58 6.83
C ILE A 217 -7.54 11.08 6.64
N ALA A 218 -8.47 11.65 7.42
CA ALA A 218 -8.79 13.08 7.34
C ALA A 218 -7.57 13.96 7.65
N PHE A 219 -6.81 13.66 8.70
CA PHE A 219 -5.54 14.33 8.99
C PHE A 219 -4.49 14.07 7.91
N GLY A 220 -4.50 12.89 7.31
CA GLY A 220 -3.63 12.54 6.21
C GLY A 220 -3.89 13.38 4.96
N ILE A 221 -5.15 13.70 4.64
CA ILE A 221 -5.50 14.61 3.54
C ILE A 221 -4.86 15.98 3.76
N ALA A 222 -5.03 16.57 4.95
CA ALA A 222 -4.39 17.85 5.27
C ALA A 222 -2.86 17.78 5.15
N SER A 223 -2.24 16.70 5.66
CA SER A 223 -0.80 16.48 5.53
C SER A 223 -0.34 16.34 4.08
N ALA A 224 -1.09 15.65 3.23
CA ALA A 224 -0.77 15.49 1.81
C ALA A 224 -0.81 16.85 1.07
N ILE A 225 -1.79 17.69 1.37
CA ILE A 225 -1.90 19.06 0.83
C ILE A 225 -0.69 19.91 1.25
N LEU A 226 -0.29 19.85 2.52
CA LEU A 226 0.88 20.59 3.01
C LEU A 226 2.19 20.11 2.37
N ILE A 227 2.34 18.80 2.16
CA ILE A 227 3.52 18.24 1.47
C ILE A 227 3.56 18.73 0.02
N GLU A 228 2.45 18.67 -0.70
CA GLU A 228 2.35 19.15 -2.08
C GLU A 228 2.69 20.64 -2.18
N SER A 229 2.08 21.47 -1.34
CA SER A 229 2.35 22.91 -1.29
C SER A 229 3.83 23.20 -1.03
N GLY A 230 4.47 22.43 -0.15
CA GLY A 230 5.90 22.53 0.09
C GLY A 230 6.75 22.13 -1.12
N LEU A 231 6.36 21.08 -1.87
CA LEU A 231 7.06 20.67 -3.08
C LEU A 231 6.89 21.73 -4.21
N SER A 232 5.69 22.28 -4.35
CA SER A 232 5.41 23.36 -5.30
C SER A 232 6.20 24.63 -4.97
N PHE A 233 6.32 24.99 -3.69
CA PHE A 233 7.16 26.10 -3.25
C PHE A 233 8.64 25.88 -3.59
N LEU A 234 9.14 24.66 -3.52
CA LEU A 234 10.50 24.28 -3.90
C LEU A 234 10.69 24.19 -5.43
N GLY A 235 9.64 24.39 -6.22
CA GLY A 235 9.69 24.30 -7.68
C GLY A 235 9.79 22.88 -8.23
N ILE A 236 9.50 21.86 -7.41
CA ILE A 236 9.50 20.44 -7.78
C ILE A 236 8.12 19.78 -7.66
N GLY A 237 7.10 20.56 -7.39
CA GLY A 237 5.70 20.14 -7.29
C GLY A 237 4.97 20.12 -8.64
N VAL A 238 3.70 20.54 -8.60
CA VAL A 238 2.82 20.63 -9.78
C VAL A 238 3.35 21.69 -10.76
N PRO A 239 3.40 21.40 -12.08
CA PRO A 239 3.76 22.40 -13.10
C PRO A 239 2.83 23.62 -13.08
N ASP A 240 3.38 24.81 -13.38
CA ASP A 240 2.65 26.11 -13.34
C ASP A 240 1.63 26.28 -14.48
N ASP A 241 1.62 25.39 -15.45
CA ASP A 241 0.83 25.42 -16.68
C ASP A 241 -0.47 24.59 -16.62
N ILE A 242 -0.89 24.18 -15.40
CA ILE A 242 -2.13 23.42 -15.17
C ILE A 242 -3.25 24.31 -14.59
#